data_a427034d96de1cf7850977a870710631
#
_entry.id   a427034d96de1cf7850977a870710631
#
_cell.length_a   1.000
_cell.length_b   1.000
_cell.length_c   1.000
_cell.angle_alpha   90.00
_cell.angle_beta   90.00
_cell.angle_gamma   90.00
#
_symmetry.space_group_name_H-M   'P 1'
#
loop_
_entity.id
_entity.type
_entity.pdbx_description
1 polymer ?
#
loop_
_entity_poly.entity_id
_entity_poly.type
_entity_poly.pdbx_seq_one_letter_code
_entity_poly.pdbx_strand_id
1 'polypeptide(L)'
;MLNRFHACWSRSLVLLFVPILVATLAACSGAPKPTYFPGYPVGFVERGVASWYGPGFHGNKTANGERYDMHQLTAAHRTLPLGSIAMVRSMTTGRQVTVRINDRGPFARGRVLDLSLAGAHALGMTGIGTDQIELRVVGYQGRNADMGVLRVQIGSFSDRQNALNLLERAKHFYSGGRVQVVDLPEGTRYRVHIGQFSREAQAEAAASHLESSLVLQAFVFRDDS
;
A
#
# COMPACT_ATOMS: atom_id res chain seq x y z
N MET A 1 15.28 73.86 72.59
CA MET A 1 14.93 72.93 73.66
C MET A 1 14.18 71.77 73.08
N LEU A 2 14.84 70.67 72.98
CA LEU A 2 14.56 69.31 73.44
C LEU A 2 13.12 68.85 73.34
N ASN A 3 12.77 67.84 72.56
CA ASN A 3 12.77 66.47 73.08
C ASN A 3 12.57 65.44 72.00
N ARG A 4 13.40 64.40 72.09
CA ARG A 4 13.35 63.15 71.36
C ARG A 4 12.14 62.31 71.84
N PHE A 5 11.46 61.65 70.91
CA PHE A 5 10.84 60.38 71.16
C PHE A 5 11.06 59.42 69.99
N HIS A 6 11.77 58.37 70.32
CA HIS A 6 11.93 57.18 69.46
C HIS A 6 10.66 56.39 69.44
N ALA A 7 10.13 56.08 68.31
CA ALA A 7 9.15 55.02 68.14
C ALA A 7 9.73 53.94 67.20
N CYS A 8 10.01 52.84 67.87
CA CYS A 8 10.45 51.60 67.24
C CYS A 8 9.29 50.96 66.46
N TRP A 9 9.38 50.90 65.12
CA TRP A 9 8.43 50.16 64.33
C TRP A 9 9.11 48.86 63.90
N SER A 10 8.56 47.77 64.37
CA SER A 10 8.88 46.38 63.99
C SER A 10 8.49 46.17 62.55
N ARG A 11 9.44 45.85 61.72
CA ARG A 11 9.24 45.41 60.35
C ARG A 11 8.70 43.96 60.39
N SER A 12 7.39 43.82 60.29
CA SER A 12 6.78 42.55 59.95
C SER A 12 7.00 42.22 58.47
N LEU A 13 7.91 41.30 58.24
CA LEU A 13 8.20 40.78 56.95
C LEU A 13 7.07 39.82 56.52
N VAL A 14 6.09 40.34 55.74
CA VAL A 14 5.06 39.51 55.15
C VAL A 14 5.68 38.81 53.92
N LEU A 15 6.08 37.56 54.13
CA LEU A 15 6.46 36.66 53.05
C LEU A 15 5.22 36.29 52.26
N LEU A 16 4.99 36.96 51.15
CA LEU A 16 4.05 36.56 50.12
C LEU A 16 4.58 35.30 49.41
N PHE A 17 4.11 34.13 49.83
CA PHE A 17 4.22 32.90 49.08
C PHE A 17 3.36 33.00 47.84
N VAL A 18 3.97 33.33 46.71
CA VAL A 18 3.37 33.15 45.40
C VAL A 18 3.55 31.68 45.03
N PRO A 19 2.48 30.85 44.95
CA PRO A 19 2.61 29.50 44.40
C PRO A 19 2.86 29.64 42.89
N ILE A 20 4.09 29.36 42.47
CA ILE A 20 4.43 29.17 41.05
C ILE A 20 3.73 27.87 40.63
N LEU A 21 2.55 28.01 40.03
CA LEU A 21 1.84 26.94 39.34
C LEU A 21 2.66 26.59 38.10
N VAL A 22 3.62 25.68 38.25
CA VAL A 22 4.30 25.07 37.09
C VAL A 22 3.29 24.16 36.40
N ALA A 23 2.56 24.71 35.44
CA ALA A 23 1.79 23.92 34.49
C ALA A 23 2.77 23.10 33.65
N THR A 24 3.03 21.88 34.04
CA THR A 24 3.69 20.88 33.19
C THR A 24 2.77 20.56 32.03
N LEU A 25 2.96 21.27 30.93
CA LEU A 25 2.43 20.86 29.61
C LEU A 25 3.13 19.53 29.27
N ALA A 26 2.54 18.44 29.74
CA ALA A 26 2.81 17.12 29.17
C ALA A 26 2.27 17.13 27.76
N ALA A 27 3.06 17.68 26.84
CA ALA A 27 2.84 17.49 25.40
C ALA A 27 2.99 15.99 25.16
N CYS A 28 1.87 15.27 25.10
CA CYS A 28 1.81 13.94 24.57
C CYS A 28 2.16 14.03 23.06
N SER A 29 3.44 14.17 22.78
CA SER A 29 3.97 13.91 21.45
C SER A 29 3.96 12.38 21.25
N GLY A 30 2.78 11.82 21.10
CA GLY A 30 2.61 10.47 20.58
C GLY A 30 3.08 10.51 19.13
N ALA A 31 4.39 10.36 18.90
CA ALA A 31 4.87 10.06 17.55
C ALA A 31 4.05 8.85 17.06
N PRO A 32 3.45 8.92 15.87
CA PRO A 32 2.70 7.80 15.34
C PRO A 32 3.62 6.60 15.34
N LYS A 33 3.20 5.52 16.03
CA LYS A 33 3.96 4.27 16.03
C LYS A 33 4.15 3.86 14.57
N PRO A 34 5.37 3.51 14.14
CA PRO A 34 5.59 3.07 12.78
C PRO A 34 4.64 1.89 12.50
N THR A 35 3.81 2.02 11.48
CA THR A 35 2.92 0.95 11.04
C THR A 35 3.81 -0.18 10.54
N TYR A 36 3.82 -1.30 11.26
CA TYR A 36 4.59 -2.48 10.88
C TYR A 36 3.67 -3.44 10.13
N PHE A 37 4.03 -3.72 8.89
CA PHE A 37 3.40 -4.78 8.09
C PHE A 37 4.37 -5.96 7.97
N PRO A 38 4.05 -7.14 8.52
CA PRO A 38 4.88 -8.33 8.37
C PRO A 38 5.18 -8.63 6.90
N GLY A 39 6.46 -8.78 6.56
CA GLY A 39 6.91 -8.99 5.18
C GLY A 39 7.21 -7.71 4.39
N TYR A 40 6.69 -6.54 4.81
CA TYR A 40 6.89 -5.27 4.11
C TYR A 40 7.29 -4.16 5.08
N PRO A 41 8.47 -4.22 5.70
CA PRO A 41 8.93 -3.13 6.58
C PRO A 41 9.21 -1.86 5.77
N VAL A 42 9.21 -0.70 6.43
CA VAL A 42 9.82 0.50 5.84
C VAL A 42 11.27 0.17 5.48
N GLY A 43 11.67 0.49 4.26
CA GLY A 43 12.95 0.06 3.69
C GLY A 43 12.87 -1.21 2.83
N PHE A 44 11.73 -1.92 2.80
CA PHE A 44 11.54 -3.04 1.85
C PHE A 44 11.83 -2.58 0.42
N VAL A 45 12.61 -3.39 -0.32
CA VAL A 45 13.01 -3.08 -1.70
C VAL A 45 12.60 -4.21 -2.63
N GLU A 46 12.01 -3.84 -3.75
CA GLU A 46 11.70 -4.75 -4.85
C GLU A 46 12.20 -4.17 -6.17
N ARG A 47 12.66 -5.02 -7.09
CA ARG A 47 13.11 -4.65 -8.43
C ARG A 47 12.35 -5.43 -9.47
N GLY A 48 12.03 -4.78 -10.58
CA GLY A 48 11.33 -5.42 -11.68
C GLY A 48 10.88 -4.42 -12.73
N VAL A 49 10.05 -4.89 -13.65
CA VAL A 49 9.50 -4.03 -14.70
C VAL A 49 8.28 -3.28 -14.18
N ALA A 50 8.26 -1.96 -14.37
CA ALA A 50 7.06 -1.15 -14.24
C ALA A 50 6.45 -0.85 -15.62
N SER A 51 5.14 -0.68 -15.64
CA SER A 51 4.34 -0.14 -16.73
C SER A 51 3.47 1.00 -16.19
N TRP A 52 2.52 1.48 -16.96
CA TRP A 52 1.56 2.49 -16.51
C TRP A 52 0.18 2.27 -17.15
N TYR A 53 -0.86 2.73 -16.45
CA TYR A 53 -2.24 2.64 -16.91
C TYR A 53 -2.50 3.60 -18.06
N GLY A 54 -3.11 3.10 -19.13
CA GLY A 54 -3.63 3.92 -20.21
C GLY A 54 -4.81 4.82 -19.77
N PRO A 55 -5.16 5.82 -20.58
CA PRO A 55 -6.23 6.78 -20.26
C PRO A 55 -7.61 6.13 -20.10
N GLY A 56 -7.86 4.96 -20.69
CA GLY A 56 -9.13 4.23 -20.58
C GLY A 56 -9.49 3.74 -19.18
N PHE A 57 -8.58 3.80 -18.21
CA PHE A 57 -8.84 3.39 -16.83
C PHE A 57 -9.30 4.55 -15.93
N HIS A 58 -9.20 5.80 -16.40
CA HIS A 58 -9.58 6.98 -15.60
C HIS A 58 -11.03 6.90 -15.14
N GLY A 59 -11.28 7.14 -13.83
CA GLY A 59 -12.61 7.08 -13.22
C GLY A 59 -13.04 5.69 -12.74
N ASN A 60 -12.33 4.61 -13.09
CA ASN A 60 -12.63 3.26 -12.61
C ASN A 60 -12.34 3.13 -11.11
N LYS A 61 -13.03 2.19 -10.44
CA LYS A 61 -12.73 1.87 -9.03
C LYS A 61 -11.40 1.14 -8.91
N THR A 62 -10.59 1.58 -7.98
CA THR A 62 -9.36 0.90 -7.54
C THR A 62 -9.65 -0.09 -6.42
N ALA A 63 -8.70 -0.94 -6.09
CA ALA A 63 -8.84 -1.97 -5.06
C ALA A 63 -9.13 -1.41 -3.65
N ASN A 64 -8.64 -0.20 -3.34
CA ASN A 64 -8.96 0.48 -2.07
C ASN A 64 -10.32 1.22 -2.07
N GLY A 65 -11.09 1.11 -3.17
CA GLY A 65 -12.42 1.72 -3.32
C GLY A 65 -12.43 3.16 -3.84
N GLU A 66 -11.27 3.80 -4.02
CA GLU A 66 -11.15 5.11 -4.65
C GLU A 66 -11.48 5.04 -6.16
N ARG A 67 -11.66 6.20 -6.79
CA ARG A 67 -11.66 6.29 -8.25
C ARG A 67 -10.25 6.58 -8.75
N TYR A 68 -9.79 5.81 -9.72
CA TYR A 68 -8.50 6.04 -10.36
C TYR A 68 -8.48 7.42 -11.02
N ASP A 69 -7.54 8.25 -10.57
CA ASP A 69 -7.23 9.53 -11.18
C ASP A 69 -5.82 9.46 -11.80
N MET A 70 -5.74 9.51 -13.13
CA MET A 70 -4.48 9.40 -13.85
C MET A 70 -3.51 10.56 -13.55
N HIS A 71 -3.99 11.66 -12.96
CA HIS A 71 -3.18 12.83 -12.59
C HIS A 71 -2.62 12.78 -11.17
N GLN A 72 -3.03 11.81 -10.34
CA GLN A 72 -2.48 11.59 -9.01
C GLN A 72 -1.27 10.65 -9.07
N LEU A 73 -0.35 10.81 -8.10
CA LEU A 73 0.83 9.95 -7.95
C LEU A 73 0.44 8.67 -7.20
N THR A 74 -0.17 7.74 -7.93
CA THR A 74 -0.62 6.43 -7.42
C THR A 74 -0.08 5.29 -8.28
N ALA A 75 -0.16 4.07 -7.75
CA ALA A 75 0.23 2.88 -8.48
C ALA A 75 -0.53 1.64 -8.00
N ALA A 76 -0.54 0.60 -8.83
CA ALA A 76 -0.95 -0.75 -8.46
C ALA A 76 0.25 -1.63 -8.16
N HIS A 77 0.11 -2.41 -7.11
CA HIS A 77 1.04 -3.47 -6.73
C HIS A 77 0.27 -4.70 -6.25
N ARG A 78 0.82 -5.90 -6.54
CA ARG A 78 0.08 -7.14 -6.23
C ARG A 78 -0.05 -7.41 -4.73
N THR A 79 1.02 -7.23 -3.97
CA THR A 79 1.13 -7.74 -2.60
C THR A 79 1.39 -6.67 -1.54
N LEU A 80 1.97 -5.52 -1.89
CA LEU A 80 2.14 -4.41 -0.94
C LEU A 80 0.81 -3.99 -0.32
N PRO A 81 0.76 -3.71 0.99
CA PRO A 81 -0.44 -3.17 1.64
C PRO A 81 -0.97 -1.93 0.91
N LEU A 82 -2.30 -1.83 0.74
CA LEU A 82 -2.91 -0.60 0.24
C LEU A 82 -2.60 0.56 1.21
N GLY A 83 -2.28 1.72 0.66
CA GLY A 83 -1.76 2.85 1.44
C GLY A 83 -0.24 2.86 1.63
N SER A 84 0.49 1.84 1.13
CA SER A 84 1.97 1.90 1.09
C SER A 84 2.42 3.11 0.30
N ILE A 85 3.38 3.85 0.86
CA ILE A 85 4.09 4.93 0.18
C ILE A 85 5.41 4.37 -0.31
N ALA A 86 5.59 4.35 -1.61
CA ALA A 86 6.76 3.78 -2.27
C ALA A 86 7.51 4.82 -3.07
N MET A 87 8.81 4.92 -2.84
CA MET A 87 9.71 5.63 -3.72
C MET A 87 10.10 4.70 -4.86
N VAL A 88 9.85 5.12 -6.09
CA VAL A 88 10.13 4.38 -7.31
C VAL A 88 11.24 5.10 -8.06
N ARG A 89 12.29 4.38 -8.42
CA ARG A 89 13.41 4.88 -9.20
C ARG A 89 13.49 4.16 -10.55
N SER A 90 13.48 4.89 -11.64
CA SER A 90 13.78 4.38 -12.97
C SER A 90 15.26 4.01 -13.08
N MET A 91 15.56 2.81 -13.53
CA MET A 91 16.93 2.37 -13.78
C MET A 91 17.47 2.91 -15.10
N THR A 92 16.59 3.32 -16.02
CA THR A 92 16.97 3.89 -17.32
C THR A 92 17.24 5.39 -17.21
N THR A 93 16.33 6.15 -16.60
CA THR A 93 16.45 7.64 -16.54
C THR A 93 17.12 8.13 -15.27
N GLY A 94 17.22 7.32 -14.22
CA GLY A 94 17.67 7.68 -12.88
C GLY A 94 16.68 8.55 -12.09
N ARG A 95 15.56 8.96 -12.69
CA ARG A 95 14.52 9.78 -12.04
C ARG A 95 13.81 8.99 -10.94
N GLN A 96 13.27 9.73 -9.99
CA GLN A 96 12.53 9.14 -8.86
C GLN A 96 11.17 9.83 -8.70
N VAL A 97 10.19 9.05 -8.23
CA VAL A 97 8.88 9.54 -7.84
C VAL A 97 8.38 8.79 -6.62
N THR A 98 7.68 9.47 -5.73
CA THR A 98 6.98 8.81 -4.62
C THR A 98 5.52 8.66 -4.99
N VAL A 99 5.01 7.42 -4.89
CA VAL A 99 3.63 7.05 -5.22
C VAL A 99 2.96 6.36 -4.06
N ARG A 100 1.65 6.42 -3.99
CA ARG A 100 0.84 5.66 -3.06
C ARG A 100 0.25 4.44 -3.76
N ILE A 101 0.37 3.28 -3.14
CA ILE A 101 -0.27 2.05 -3.61
C ILE A 101 -1.75 2.09 -3.23
N ASN A 102 -2.63 2.16 -4.22
CA ASN A 102 -4.08 2.19 -4.02
C ASN A 102 -4.84 1.15 -4.84
N ASP A 103 -4.13 0.36 -5.64
CA ASP A 103 -4.75 -0.63 -6.52
C ASP A 103 -3.98 -1.95 -6.56
N ARG A 104 -4.62 -2.99 -7.14
CA ARG A 104 -4.08 -4.34 -7.30
C ARG A 104 -3.75 -4.62 -8.76
N GLY A 105 -2.56 -5.13 -8.98
CA GLY A 105 -1.92 -5.44 -10.25
C GLY A 105 -0.41 -5.23 -10.15
N PRO A 106 0.32 -5.40 -11.23
CA PRO A 106 -0.07 -5.88 -12.54
C PRO A 106 -0.36 -7.40 -12.58
N PHE A 107 -1.34 -7.80 -13.37
CA PHE A 107 -1.60 -9.20 -13.69
C PHE A 107 -1.04 -9.55 -15.07
N ALA A 108 0.19 -9.14 -15.31
CA ALA A 108 0.95 -9.41 -16.52
C ALA A 108 2.35 -9.90 -16.14
N ARG A 109 2.85 -10.91 -16.87
CA ARG A 109 4.11 -11.57 -16.56
C ARG A 109 5.29 -10.60 -16.60
N GLY A 110 6.18 -10.72 -15.62
CA GLY A 110 7.42 -9.94 -15.52
C GLY A 110 7.24 -8.51 -15.01
N ARG A 111 6.01 -8.02 -14.82
CA ARG A 111 5.76 -6.69 -14.22
C ARG A 111 5.51 -6.80 -12.72
N VAL A 112 5.99 -5.79 -11.99
CA VAL A 112 5.82 -5.67 -10.53
C VAL A 112 4.97 -4.45 -10.15
N LEU A 113 4.93 -3.40 -10.99
CA LEU A 113 4.27 -2.15 -10.70
C LEU A 113 3.56 -1.58 -11.95
N ASP A 114 2.35 -1.07 -11.78
CA ASP A 114 1.69 -0.23 -12.79
C ASP A 114 1.46 1.17 -12.20
N LEU A 115 2.11 2.17 -12.81
CA LEU A 115 2.03 3.57 -12.38
C LEU A 115 0.80 4.27 -12.95
N SER A 116 0.35 5.32 -12.30
CA SER A 116 -0.51 6.32 -12.93
C SER A 116 0.24 7.03 -14.07
N LEU A 117 -0.49 7.71 -14.95
CA LEU A 117 0.11 8.54 -15.99
C LEU A 117 1.04 9.61 -15.39
N ALA A 118 0.61 10.26 -14.30
CA ALA A 118 1.45 11.25 -13.59
C ALA A 118 2.75 10.62 -13.06
N GLY A 119 2.68 9.42 -12.49
CA GLY A 119 3.86 8.69 -12.02
C GLY A 119 4.81 8.34 -13.15
N ALA A 120 4.28 7.80 -14.26
CA ALA A 120 5.05 7.49 -15.45
C ALA A 120 5.71 8.71 -16.09
N HIS A 121 4.98 9.84 -16.14
CA HIS A 121 5.52 11.11 -16.63
C HIS A 121 6.68 11.62 -15.75
N ALA A 122 6.52 11.56 -14.42
CA ALA A 122 7.56 11.95 -13.48
C ALA A 122 8.84 11.14 -13.65
N LEU A 123 8.74 9.83 -13.93
CA LEU A 123 9.87 8.96 -14.22
C LEU A 123 10.43 9.13 -15.65
N GLY A 124 9.69 9.81 -16.55
CA GLY A 124 10.08 9.98 -17.96
C GLY A 124 9.89 8.73 -18.80
N MET A 125 8.95 7.82 -18.40
CA MET A 125 8.74 6.53 -19.08
C MET A 125 7.52 6.49 -20.01
N THR A 126 6.76 7.56 -20.16
CA THR A 126 5.55 7.59 -21.00
C THR A 126 5.80 7.26 -22.47
N GLY A 127 6.98 7.61 -23.00
CA GLY A 127 7.36 7.31 -24.40
C GLY A 127 7.84 5.87 -24.62
N ILE A 128 8.38 5.22 -23.58
CA ILE A 128 8.93 3.85 -23.68
C ILE A 128 7.97 2.77 -23.18
N GLY A 129 6.90 3.18 -22.47
CA GLY A 129 5.82 2.29 -22.03
C GLY A 129 6.15 1.42 -20.80
N THR A 130 7.35 0.87 -20.73
CA THR A 130 7.84 0.04 -19.61
C THR A 130 9.26 0.42 -19.24
N ASP A 131 9.65 0.20 -17.96
CA ASP A 131 11.02 0.46 -17.49
C ASP A 131 11.40 -0.50 -16.36
N GLN A 132 12.67 -0.79 -16.22
CA GLN A 132 13.23 -1.43 -15.04
C GLN A 132 13.27 -0.43 -13.91
N ILE A 133 12.71 -0.79 -12.76
CA ILE A 133 12.63 0.08 -11.59
C ILE A 133 13.16 -0.59 -10.33
N GLU A 134 13.57 0.23 -9.38
CA GLU A 134 13.68 -0.12 -7.97
C GLU A 134 12.56 0.61 -7.21
N LEU A 135 11.74 -0.17 -6.52
CA LEU A 135 10.73 0.31 -5.59
C LEU A 135 11.25 0.16 -4.17
N ARG A 136 11.08 1.20 -3.34
CA ARG A 136 11.40 1.18 -1.91
C ARG A 136 10.23 1.69 -1.09
N VAL A 137 9.73 0.91 -0.15
CA VAL A 137 8.71 1.37 0.79
C VAL A 137 9.33 2.38 1.74
N VAL A 138 8.75 3.58 1.79
CA VAL A 138 9.22 4.69 2.65
C VAL A 138 8.24 5.04 3.76
N GLY A 139 7.02 4.49 3.73
CA GLY A 139 6.01 4.71 4.75
C GLY A 139 4.67 4.11 4.38
N TYR A 140 3.68 4.43 5.20
CA TYR A 140 2.30 3.99 5.03
C TYR A 140 1.34 5.13 5.34
N GLN A 141 0.28 5.26 4.56
CA GLN A 141 -0.80 6.21 4.78
C GLN A 141 -2.06 5.44 5.22
N GLY A 142 -2.66 5.86 6.33
CA GLY A 142 -3.85 5.22 6.89
C GLY A 142 -3.57 4.40 8.15
N ARG A 143 -4.65 3.98 8.82
CA ARG A 143 -4.57 3.04 9.95
C ARG A 143 -4.23 1.66 9.39
N ASN A 144 -3.68 0.79 10.27
CA ASN A 144 -3.49 -0.63 9.98
C ASN A 144 -4.79 -1.22 9.40
N ALA A 145 -4.95 -1.11 8.09
CA ALA A 145 -5.99 -1.86 7.41
C ALA A 145 -5.66 -3.35 7.63
N ASP A 146 -6.68 -4.14 7.88
CA ASP A 146 -6.52 -5.60 7.86
C ASP A 146 -5.70 -5.94 6.62
N MET A 147 -4.54 -6.54 6.87
CA MET A 147 -3.73 -7.03 5.77
C MET A 147 -4.44 -8.24 5.19
N GLY A 148 -5.37 -8.06 4.29
CA GLY A 148 -6.10 -9.12 3.64
C GLY A 148 -5.30 -10.42 3.44
N VAL A 149 -5.86 -11.44 2.95
CA VAL A 149 -5.18 -12.71 2.70
C VAL A 149 -4.49 -12.70 1.35
N LEU A 150 -3.38 -13.42 1.21
CA LEU A 150 -2.77 -13.65 -0.10
C LEU A 150 -3.54 -14.76 -0.83
N ARG A 151 -3.79 -14.55 -2.12
CA ARG A 151 -4.42 -15.52 -3.03
C ARG A 151 -3.60 -15.66 -4.30
N VAL A 152 -3.88 -16.72 -5.04
CA VAL A 152 -3.29 -16.96 -6.36
C VAL A 152 -4.38 -16.78 -7.42
N GLN A 153 -4.23 -15.81 -8.32
CA GLN A 153 -5.06 -15.69 -9.52
C GLN A 153 -4.47 -16.59 -10.60
N ILE A 154 -5.27 -17.52 -11.12
CA ILE A 154 -4.86 -18.53 -12.11
C ILE A 154 -5.50 -18.35 -13.49
N GLY A 155 -6.36 -17.36 -13.64
CA GLY A 155 -6.99 -17.05 -14.93
C GLY A 155 -7.94 -15.87 -14.85
N SER A 156 -8.23 -15.31 -16.03
CA SER A 156 -9.21 -14.25 -16.22
C SER A 156 -9.88 -14.47 -17.57
N PHE A 157 -11.20 -14.66 -17.57
CA PHE A 157 -11.98 -15.06 -18.73
C PHE A 157 -13.10 -14.07 -19.03
N SER A 158 -13.48 -13.93 -20.30
CA SER A 158 -14.71 -13.24 -20.71
C SER A 158 -15.94 -14.14 -20.55
N ASP A 159 -15.75 -15.45 -20.57
CA ASP A 159 -16.80 -16.45 -20.39
C ASP A 159 -16.78 -17.03 -18.98
N ARG A 160 -17.95 -17.04 -18.31
CA ARG A 160 -18.11 -17.53 -16.94
C ARG A 160 -17.87 -19.05 -16.83
N GLN A 161 -18.30 -19.83 -17.83
CA GLN A 161 -18.17 -21.27 -17.77
C GLN A 161 -16.72 -21.72 -17.85
N ASN A 162 -15.89 -21.04 -18.65
CA ASN A 162 -14.45 -21.31 -18.71
C ASN A 162 -13.77 -21.04 -17.37
N ALA A 163 -14.17 -19.97 -16.66
CA ALA A 163 -13.68 -19.70 -15.31
C ALA A 163 -14.08 -20.79 -14.32
N LEU A 164 -15.33 -21.26 -14.36
CA LEU A 164 -15.81 -22.34 -13.49
C LEU A 164 -15.09 -23.66 -13.77
N ASN A 165 -14.88 -24.00 -15.05
CA ASN A 165 -14.15 -25.22 -15.43
C ASN A 165 -12.71 -25.20 -14.92
N LEU A 166 -12.02 -24.05 -15.01
CA LEU A 166 -10.68 -23.91 -14.43
C LEU A 166 -10.71 -24.03 -12.90
N LEU A 167 -11.69 -23.41 -12.26
CA LEU A 167 -11.83 -23.48 -10.80
C LEU A 167 -12.00 -24.95 -10.33
N GLU A 168 -12.85 -25.74 -11.00
CA GLU A 168 -13.05 -27.16 -10.64
C GLU A 168 -11.76 -27.97 -10.81
N ARG A 169 -10.99 -27.73 -11.88
CA ARG A 169 -9.69 -28.38 -12.06
C ARG A 169 -8.69 -27.99 -10.95
N ALA A 170 -8.67 -26.72 -10.56
CA ALA A 170 -7.76 -26.24 -9.52
C ALA A 170 -8.10 -26.70 -8.11
N LYS A 171 -9.38 -27.00 -7.82
CA LYS A 171 -9.83 -27.53 -6.52
C LYS A 171 -9.21 -28.87 -6.15
N HIS A 172 -8.72 -29.63 -7.11
CA HIS A 172 -7.98 -30.88 -6.86
C HIS A 172 -6.64 -30.65 -6.14
N PHE A 173 -6.10 -29.45 -6.26
CA PHE A 173 -4.79 -29.08 -5.68
C PHE A 173 -4.93 -28.22 -4.43
N TYR A 174 -5.88 -27.28 -4.41
CA TYR A 174 -6.06 -26.30 -3.34
C TYR A 174 -7.52 -26.00 -3.07
N SER A 175 -7.90 -25.94 -1.80
CA SER A 175 -9.23 -25.52 -1.34
C SER A 175 -9.38 -23.99 -1.34
N GLY A 176 -10.61 -23.50 -1.13
CA GLY A 176 -10.89 -22.06 -0.94
C GLY A 176 -10.82 -21.24 -2.22
N GLY A 177 -11.09 -21.86 -3.38
CA GLY A 177 -11.15 -21.16 -4.65
C GLY A 177 -12.49 -20.46 -4.90
N ARG A 178 -12.45 -19.35 -5.66
CA ARG A 178 -13.64 -18.60 -6.08
C ARG A 178 -13.47 -17.99 -7.46
N VAL A 179 -14.60 -17.67 -8.11
CA VAL A 179 -14.64 -16.79 -9.29
C VAL A 179 -15.08 -15.41 -8.83
N GLN A 180 -14.26 -14.41 -9.08
CA GLN A 180 -14.58 -13.01 -8.88
C GLN A 180 -15.01 -12.38 -10.20
N VAL A 181 -16.16 -11.69 -10.18
CA VAL A 181 -16.64 -10.92 -11.33
C VAL A 181 -16.09 -9.50 -11.25
N VAL A 182 -15.50 -9.02 -12.33
CA VAL A 182 -14.92 -7.67 -12.43
C VAL A 182 -15.40 -7.04 -13.72
N ASP A 183 -16.03 -5.87 -13.61
CA ASP A 183 -16.43 -5.08 -14.77
C ASP A 183 -15.30 -4.13 -15.16
N LEU A 184 -14.82 -4.26 -16.38
CA LEU A 184 -13.77 -3.46 -16.99
C LEU A 184 -14.34 -2.68 -18.19
N PRO A 185 -13.68 -1.61 -18.65
CA PRO A 185 -14.15 -0.87 -19.84
C PRO A 185 -14.34 -1.74 -21.07
N GLU A 186 -13.51 -2.77 -21.23
CA GLU A 186 -13.57 -3.74 -22.33
C GLU A 186 -14.56 -4.90 -22.10
N GLY A 187 -15.30 -4.89 -20.99
CA GLY A 187 -16.32 -5.88 -20.65
C GLY A 187 -16.05 -6.64 -19.35
N THR A 188 -17.01 -7.46 -18.95
CA THR A 188 -16.96 -8.25 -17.73
C THR A 188 -15.88 -9.33 -17.81
N ARG A 189 -15.12 -9.51 -16.74
CA ARG A 189 -14.12 -10.57 -16.55
C ARG A 189 -14.44 -11.45 -15.34
N TYR A 190 -14.20 -12.74 -15.51
CA TYR A 190 -14.35 -13.76 -14.50
C TYR A 190 -12.95 -14.24 -14.09
N ARG A 191 -12.47 -13.73 -12.93
CA ARG A 191 -11.13 -14.04 -12.40
C ARG A 191 -11.22 -15.24 -11.47
N VAL A 192 -10.33 -16.22 -11.66
CA VAL A 192 -10.27 -17.42 -10.84
C VAL A 192 -9.18 -17.26 -9.81
N HIS A 193 -9.56 -17.29 -8.52
CA HIS A 193 -8.69 -17.14 -7.38
C HIS A 193 -8.66 -18.40 -6.55
N ILE A 194 -7.47 -18.81 -6.10
CA ILE A 194 -7.26 -20.05 -5.33
C ILE A 194 -6.55 -19.74 -4.02
N GLY A 195 -6.91 -20.53 -3.00
CA GLY A 195 -6.25 -20.55 -1.70
C GLY A 195 -6.48 -19.32 -0.85
N GLN A 196 -5.98 -19.37 0.37
CA GLN A 196 -5.83 -18.28 1.33
C GLN A 196 -4.50 -18.51 2.05
N PHE A 197 -3.56 -17.62 1.86
CA PHE A 197 -2.21 -17.77 2.40
C PHE A 197 -1.89 -16.57 3.31
N SER A 198 -1.25 -16.85 4.44
CA SER A 198 -0.77 -15.82 5.36
C SER A 198 0.65 -15.36 5.05
N ARG A 199 1.41 -16.15 4.29
CA ARG A 199 2.81 -15.89 3.93
C ARG A 199 3.00 -15.93 2.42
N GLU A 200 3.72 -14.96 1.89
CA GLU A 200 3.99 -14.82 0.45
C GLU A 200 4.71 -16.04 -0.12
N ALA A 201 5.71 -16.56 0.58
CA ALA A 201 6.43 -17.77 0.14
C ALA A 201 5.51 -18.98 -0.05
N GLN A 202 4.44 -19.11 0.75
CA GLN A 202 3.45 -20.18 0.57
C GLN A 202 2.57 -19.94 -0.67
N ALA A 203 2.17 -18.68 -0.88
CA ALA A 203 1.38 -18.31 -2.05
C ALA A 203 2.18 -18.47 -3.35
N GLU A 204 3.46 -18.08 -3.37
CA GLU A 204 4.35 -18.26 -4.51
C GLU A 204 4.62 -19.74 -4.81
N ALA A 205 4.82 -20.57 -3.79
CA ALA A 205 4.96 -22.02 -3.97
C ALA A 205 3.68 -22.64 -4.57
N ALA A 206 2.51 -22.18 -4.12
CA ALA A 206 1.23 -22.61 -4.69
C ALA A 206 1.05 -22.12 -6.13
N ALA A 207 1.44 -20.90 -6.45
CA ALA A 207 1.40 -20.36 -7.80
C ALA A 207 2.27 -21.19 -8.74
N SER A 208 3.53 -21.45 -8.39
CA SER A 208 4.47 -22.26 -9.18
C SER A 208 3.95 -23.69 -9.39
N HIS A 209 3.35 -24.29 -8.37
CA HIS A 209 2.75 -25.63 -8.48
C HIS A 209 1.57 -25.63 -9.46
N LEU A 210 0.66 -24.64 -9.37
CA LEU A 210 -0.48 -24.52 -10.28
C LEU A 210 -0.06 -24.20 -11.71
N GLU A 211 0.96 -23.38 -11.92
CA GLU A 211 1.53 -23.09 -13.24
C GLU A 211 2.01 -24.37 -13.92
N SER A 212 2.78 -25.20 -13.20
CA SER A 212 3.31 -26.47 -13.75
C SER A 212 2.22 -27.51 -13.96
N SER A 213 1.25 -27.65 -13.03
CA SER A 213 0.23 -28.70 -13.08
C SER A 213 -0.89 -28.42 -14.08
N LEU A 214 -1.22 -27.14 -14.31
CA LEU A 214 -2.35 -26.73 -15.15
C LEU A 214 -1.91 -26.05 -16.46
N VAL A 215 -0.60 -25.84 -16.66
CA VAL A 215 0.00 -25.17 -17.84
C VAL A 215 -0.65 -23.81 -18.07
N LEU A 216 -0.55 -22.95 -17.06
CA LEU A 216 -1.15 -21.61 -17.08
C LEU A 216 -0.17 -20.57 -16.50
N GLN A 217 -0.62 -19.31 -16.40
CA GLN A 217 0.08 -18.27 -15.62
C GLN A 217 -0.65 -18.04 -14.31
N ALA A 218 0.09 -17.90 -13.22
CA ALA A 218 -0.44 -17.64 -11.91
C ALA A 218 0.20 -16.38 -11.32
N PHE A 219 -0.58 -15.63 -10.54
CA PHE A 219 -0.12 -14.39 -9.91
C PHE A 219 -0.55 -14.38 -8.45
N VAL A 220 0.41 -14.26 -7.55
CA VAL A 220 0.11 -13.97 -6.15
C VAL A 220 -0.34 -12.53 -6.02
N PHE A 221 -1.42 -12.31 -5.29
CA PHE A 221 -1.92 -10.98 -4.99
C PHE A 221 -2.53 -10.95 -3.58
N ARG A 222 -2.63 -9.75 -3.01
CA ARG A 222 -3.33 -9.52 -1.75
C ARG A 222 -4.80 -9.24 -2.02
N ASP A 223 -5.65 -10.01 -1.35
CA ASP A 223 -7.10 -9.88 -1.38
C ASP A 223 -7.53 -9.07 -0.16
N ASP A 224 -7.95 -7.85 -0.39
CA ASP A 224 -8.34 -6.90 0.65
C ASP A 224 -9.88 -6.86 0.85
N SER A 225 -10.62 -7.83 0.29
CA SER A 225 -12.09 -7.92 0.35
C SER A 225 -12.60 -8.73 1.53
#